data_2e4a56edf5d84ef9dfcb82f622d0ffa7
#
_entry.id   2e4a56edf5d84ef9dfcb82f622d0ffa7
#
_cell.length_a   1.000
_cell.length_b   1.000
_cell.length_c   1.000
_cell.angle_alpha   90.00
_cell.angle_beta   90.00
_cell.angle_gamma   90.00
#
_symmetry.space_group_name_H-M   'P 1'
#
loop_
_entity.id
_entity.type
_entity.pdbx_description
1 polymer ?
#
loop_
_entity_poly.entity_id
_entity_poly.type
_entity_poly.pdbx_seq_one_letter_code
_entity_poly.pdbx_strand_id
1 'polypeptide(L)'
;MEKVGVIILAAGRGSRMNSKDTNKVALSVNDRPLILRSLDIIKSAGINEIVVVVGFAKESVTRLLPEDIKVAVQPELLGTGDAEKIGLAKISSEIEYVLSVYGDDSFLYTPEIFNEMVNIHKDTKAVMTLATVNLENPTGYGRIIRDKNGKILRIVEELNATDSERKIKEVNTGCYLFTKKFLEQNLRKIKKNELKGEYYLTDILEIFVNNRYPISSITINTNNWRGVNTPEELIVAEKEIRKNE
;
A
#
# COMPACT_ATOMS: atom_id res chain seq x y z
N MET A 1 -2.85 -13.77 12.98
CA MET A 1 -4.02 -13.29 12.21
C MET A 1 -4.50 -14.37 11.24
N GLU A 2 -5.39 -15.23 11.72
CA GLU A 2 -5.97 -16.26 10.86
C GLU A 2 -6.75 -15.64 9.70
N LYS A 3 -6.62 -16.24 8.50
CA LYS A 3 -7.34 -15.86 7.26
C LYS A 3 -7.02 -14.48 6.69
N VAL A 4 -5.92 -13.88 7.08
CA VAL A 4 -5.38 -12.66 6.47
C VAL A 4 -4.17 -13.02 5.62
N GLY A 5 -4.17 -12.63 4.35
CA GLY A 5 -3.02 -12.67 3.48
C GLY A 5 -2.55 -11.26 3.14
N VAL A 6 -1.30 -11.11 2.73
CA VAL A 6 -0.72 -9.82 2.35
C VAL A 6 -0.23 -9.86 0.91
N ILE A 7 -0.50 -8.77 0.19
CA ILE A 7 0.12 -8.46 -1.10
C ILE A 7 1.01 -7.24 -0.91
N ILE A 8 2.31 -7.40 -1.15
CA ILE A 8 3.28 -6.30 -1.14
C ILE A 8 3.53 -5.88 -2.58
N LEU A 9 3.14 -4.65 -2.91
CA LEU A 9 3.34 -4.08 -4.23
C LEU A 9 4.77 -3.52 -4.36
N ALA A 10 5.61 -4.23 -5.11
CA ALA A 10 7.03 -3.94 -5.31
C ALA A 10 7.42 -3.93 -6.80
N ALA A 11 6.45 -3.74 -7.71
CA ALA A 11 6.69 -3.81 -9.16
C ALA A 11 7.10 -2.47 -9.79
N GLY A 12 6.82 -1.35 -9.12
CA GLY A 12 7.00 -0.01 -9.65
C GLY A 12 8.45 0.37 -9.97
N ARG A 13 8.65 1.21 -11.00
CA ARG A 13 9.97 1.68 -11.42
C ARG A 13 10.62 2.66 -10.45
N GLY A 14 9.83 3.38 -9.63
CA GLY A 14 10.36 4.39 -8.72
C GLY A 14 11.20 5.44 -9.46
N SER A 15 10.69 6.02 -10.55
CA SER A 15 11.44 6.88 -11.49
C SER A 15 12.18 8.04 -10.83
N ARG A 16 11.68 8.55 -9.69
CA ARG A 16 12.30 9.61 -8.90
C ARG A 16 13.58 9.18 -8.17
N MET A 17 13.82 7.87 -7.99
CA MET A 17 15.04 7.34 -7.36
C MET A 17 16.23 7.25 -8.32
N ASN A 18 16.03 7.51 -9.62
CA ASN A 18 17.06 7.46 -10.66
C ASN A 18 17.85 6.13 -10.73
N SER A 19 17.33 5.07 -10.15
CA SER A 19 17.95 3.74 -10.20
C SER A 19 17.70 3.06 -11.55
N LYS A 20 18.75 2.45 -12.15
CA LYS A 20 18.66 1.74 -13.42
C LYS A 20 18.39 0.26 -13.25
N ASP A 21 19.03 -0.37 -12.26
CA ASP A 21 19.12 -1.83 -12.13
C ASP A 21 18.65 -2.34 -10.77
N THR A 22 18.18 -1.45 -9.89
CA THR A 22 17.75 -1.79 -8.53
C THR A 22 16.36 -1.24 -8.28
N ASN A 23 15.44 -2.08 -7.83
CA ASN A 23 14.14 -1.63 -7.41
C ASN A 23 14.25 -0.84 -6.10
N LYS A 24 13.42 0.18 -5.92
CA LYS A 24 13.39 1.03 -4.75
C LYS A 24 13.26 0.25 -3.43
N VAL A 25 12.44 -0.78 -3.39
CA VAL A 25 12.21 -1.59 -2.19
C VAL A 25 13.41 -2.46 -1.80
N ALA A 26 14.37 -2.66 -2.72
CA ALA A 26 15.62 -3.37 -2.46
C ALA A 26 16.72 -2.47 -1.89
N LEU A 27 16.49 -1.15 -1.83
CA LEU A 27 17.42 -0.21 -1.19
C LEU A 27 17.40 -0.39 0.33
N SER A 28 18.58 -0.28 0.93
CA SER A 28 18.76 -0.45 2.37
C SER A 28 18.59 0.86 3.12
N VAL A 29 18.00 0.77 4.30
CA VAL A 29 17.98 1.80 5.34
C VAL A 29 18.58 1.17 6.60
N ASN A 30 19.66 1.74 7.15
CA ASN A 30 20.45 1.12 8.21
C ASN A 30 20.79 -0.34 7.88
N ASP A 31 21.50 -0.56 6.78
CA ASP A 31 22.00 -1.86 6.29
C ASP A 31 20.94 -2.95 6.06
N ARG A 32 19.64 -2.63 6.20
CA ARG A 32 18.55 -3.57 5.95
C ARG A 32 17.63 -3.09 4.82
N PRO A 33 17.41 -3.90 3.76
CA PRO A 33 16.50 -3.56 2.66
C PRO A 33 15.09 -3.24 3.14
N LEU A 34 14.42 -2.23 2.53
CA LEU A 34 13.07 -1.81 2.87
C LEU A 34 12.08 -2.97 2.84
N ILE A 35 12.16 -3.82 1.80
CA ILE A 35 11.28 -4.98 1.66
C ILE A 35 11.42 -5.97 2.82
N LEU A 36 12.63 -6.19 3.33
CA LEU A 36 12.85 -7.10 4.44
C LEU A 36 12.32 -6.54 5.75
N ARG A 37 12.43 -5.22 5.97
CA ARG A 37 11.81 -4.56 7.13
C ARG A 37 10.29 -4.73 7.10
N SER A 38 9.67 -4.52 5.95
CA SER A 38 8.23 -4.72 5.78
C SER A 38 7.82 -6.16 6.06
N LEU A 39 8.59 -7.14 5.56
CA LEU A 39 8.35 -8.56 5.81
C LEU A 39 8.43 -8.92 7.30
N ASP A 40 9.43 -8.38 8.02
CA ASP A 40 9.58 -8.63 9.46
C ASP A 40 8.37 -8.14 10.25
N ILE A 41 7.90 -6.92 9.94
CA ILE A 41 6.73 -6.31 10.58
C ILE A 41 5.47 -7.14 10.31
N ILE A 42 5.25 -7.54 9.05
CA ILE A 42 4.10 -8.35 8.64
C ILE A 42 4.12 -9.73 9.33
N LYS A 43 5.28 -10.41 9.36
CA LYS A 43 5.44 -11.70 10.06
C LYS A 43 5.24 -11.55 11.57
N SER A 44 5.74 -10.46 12.17
CA SER A 44 5.52 -10.16 13.59
C SER A 44 4.05 -9.90 13.95
N ALA A 45 3.25 -9.46 12.99
CA ALA A 45 1.79 -9.39 13.14
C ALA A 45 1.08 -10.74 13.04
N GLY A 46 1.81 -11.86 12.85
CA GLY A 46 1.26 -13.20 12.72
C GLY A 46 0.63 -13.48 11.35
N ILE A 47 1.03 -12.76 10.30
CA ILE A 47 0.58 -13.00 8.93
C ILE A 47 1.65 -13.80 8.20
N ASN A 48 1.29 -14.99 7.74
CA ASN A 48 2.22 -15.92 7.08
C ASN A 48 1.95 -16.11 5.58
N GLU A 49 0.75 -15.79 5.10
CA GLU A 49 0.42 -15.83 3.69
C GLU A 49 0.82 -14.50 3.05
N ILE A 50 2.01 -14.45 2.42
CA ILE A 50 2.60 -13.23 1.86
C ILE A 50 2.94 -13.45 0.39
N VAL A 51 2.50 -12.52 -0.45
CA VAL A 51 2.81 -12.45 -1.88
C VAL A 51 3.52 -11.12 -2.16
N VAL A 52 4.70 -11.17 -2.75
CA VAL A 52 5.41 -9.97 -3.22
C VAL A 52 5.25 -9.88 -4.73
N VAL A 53 4.64 -8.78 -5.20
CA VAL A 53 4.48 -8.51 -6.63
C VAL A 53 5.69 -7.70 -7.10
N VAL A 54 6.48 -8.29 -7.99
CA VAL A 54 7.71 -7.71 -8.55
C VAL A 54 7.54 -7.37 -10.02
N GLY A 55 8.29 -6.42 -10.54
CA GLY A 55 8.25 -5.99 -11.94
C GLY A 55 9.57 -5.38 -12.39
N PHE A 56 9.71 -4.06 -12.29
CA PHE A 56 10.96 -3.39 -12.60
C PHE A 56 12.11 -3.91 -11.73
N ALA A 57 13.24 -4.24 -12.37
CA ALA A 57 14.45 -4.76 -11.71
C ALA A 57 14.15 -5.90 -10.72
N LYS A 58 13.22 -6.81 -11.09
CA LYS A 58 12.68 -7.87 -10.23
C LYS A 58 13.76 -8.72 -9.56
N GLU A 59 14.89 -8.98 -10.24
CA GLU A 59 16.02 -9.76 -9.73
C GLU A 59 16.62 -9.11 -8.48
N SER A 60 16.64 -7.78 -8.40
CA SER A 60 17.13 -7.04 -7.22
C SER A 60 16.28 -7.27 -5.97
N VAL A 61 14.99 -7.58 -6.16
CA VAL A 61 14.06 -7.88 -5.08
C VAL A 61 14.06 -9.39 -4.77
N THR A 62 13.86 -10.22 -5.80
CA THR A 62 13.67 -11.67 -5.60
C THR A 62 14.83 -12.35 -4.90
N ARG A 63 16.07 -11.93 -5.15
CA ARG A 63 17.26 -12.47 -4.47
C ARG A 63 17.33 -12.17 -2.96
N LEU A 64 16.53 -11.22 -2.47
CA LEU A 64 16.46 -10.84 -1.06
C LEU A 64 15.38 -11.61 -0.32
N LEU A 65 14.38 -12.14 -1.05
CA LEU A 65 13.20 -12.73 -0.43
C LEU A 65 13.50 -14.12 0.13
N PRO A 66 13.04 -14.42 1.36
CA PRO A 66 13.03 -15.78 1.90
C PRO A 66 12.24 -16.74 1.01
N GLU A 67 12.57 -18.05 1.05
CA GLU A 67 11.95 -19.09 0.22
C GLU A 67 10.44 -19.29 0.48
N ASP A 68 9.98 -18.97 1.68
CA ASP A 68 8.58 -19.05 2.09
C ASP A 68 7.70 -17.93 1.53
N ILE A 69 8.28 -16.93 0.88
CA ILE A 69 7.56 -15.81 0.28
C ILE A 69 7.16 -16.12 -1.16
N LYS A 70 5.87 -16.05 -1.43
CA LYS A 70 5.35 -16.21 -2.79
C LYS A 70 5.70 -14.99 -3.64
N VAL A 71 6.20 -15.24 -4.84
CA VAL A 71 6.51 -14.15 -5.81
C VAL A 71 5.51 -14.18 -6.96
N ALA A 72 4.97 -13.02 -7.30
CA ALA A 72 4.17 -12.79 -8.49
C ALA A 72 4.87 -11.76 -9.39
N VAL A 73 4.95 -12.03 -10.69
CA VAL A 73 5.65 -11.13 -11.62
C VAL A 73 4.65 -10.34 -12.42
N GLN A 74 4.73 -9.01 -12.37
CA GLN A 74 4.02 -8.10 -13.25
C GLN A 74 4.89 -7.87 -14.50
N PRO A 75 4.55 -8.44 -15.67
CA PRO A 75 5.40 -8.37 -16.86
C PRO A 75 5.37 -6.98 -17.50
N GLU A 76 4.24 -6.31 -17.46
CA GLU A 76 4.05 -4.94 -17.95
C GLU A 76 3.63 -4.05 -16.77
N LEU A 77 4.25 -2.89 -16.62
CA LEU A 77 3.98 -1.97 -15.51
C LEU A 77 2.68 -1.19 -15.75
N LEU A 78 1.55 -1.89 -15.65
CA LEU A 78 0.22 -1.35 -15.91
C LEU A 78 -0.44 -0.71 -14.66
N GLY A 79 0.34 -0.41 -13.62
CA GLY A 79 -0.11 0.28 -12.43
C GLY A 79 -0.45 -0.66 -11.26
N THR A 80 -0.84 -0.05 -10.13
CA THR A 80 -1.03 -0.74 -8.85
C THR A 80 -2.26 -1.64 -8.83
N GLY A 81 -3.31 -1.31 -9.57
CA GLY A 81 -4.50 -2.16 -9.69
C GLY A 81 -4.23 -3.46 -10.46
N ASP A 82 -3.38 -3.41 -11.49
CA ASP A 82 -2.96 -4.61 -12.21
C ASP A 82 -2.00 -5.46 -11.37
N ALA A 83 -1.05 -4.83 -10.66
CA ALA A 83 -0.17 -5.51 -9.72
C ALA A 83 -0.97 -6.24 -8.62
N GLU A 84 -1.99 -5.58 -8.05
CA GLU A 84 -2.89 -6.17 -7.07
C GLU A 84 -3.61 -7.41 -7.62
N LYS A 85 -4.13 -7.33 -8.84
CA LYS A 85 -4.80 -8.45 -9.51
C LYS A 85 -3.85 -9.65 -9.69
N ILE A 86 -2.59 -9.39 -10.06
CA ILE A 86 -1.57 -10.42 -10.24
C ILE A 86 -1.20 -11.05 -8.90
N GLY A 87 -1.04 -10.25 -7.84
CA GLY A 87 -0.80 -10.74 -6.48
C GLY A 87 -1.95 -11.57 -5.94
N LEU A 88 -3.18 -11.09 -6.13
CA LEU A 88 -4.40 -11.75 -5.65
C LEU A 88 -4.58 -13.17 -6.22
N ALA A 89 -4.14 -13.40 -7.45
CA ALA A 89 -4.17 -14.72 -8.08
C ALA A 89 -3.24 -15.75 -7.40
N LYS A 90 -2.32 -15.31 -6.52
CA LYS A 90 -1.41 -16.17 -5.74
C LYS A 90 -1.86 -16.35 -4.29
N ILE A 91 -2.84 -15.59 -3.84
CA ILE A 91 -3.44 -15.73 -2.49
C ILE A 91 -4.30 -16.97 -2.44
N SER A 92 -4.12 -17.78 -1.39
CA SER A 92 -4.87 -19.04 -1.20
C SER A 92 -6.37 -18.82 -1.04
N SER A 93 -7.14 -19.84 -1.34
CA SER A 93 -8.61 -19.84 -1.25
C SER A 93 -9.12 -19.62 0.18
N GLU A 94 -8.40 -20.14 1.19
CA GLU A 94 -8.73 -20.05 2.61
C GLU A 94 -8.66 -18.62 3.17
N ILE A 95 -7.96 -17.72 2.49
CA ILE A 95 -7.83 -16.32 2.91
C ILE A 95 -9.15 -15.57 2.65
N GLU A 96 -9.63 -14.90 3.69
CA GLU A 96 -10.86 -14.09 3.64
C GLU A 96 -10.57 -12.59 3.50
N TYR A 97 -9.45 -12.14 4.03
CA TYR A 97 -9.04 -10.73 4.03
C TYR A 97 -7.68 -10.58 3.37
N VAL A 98 -7.53 -9.55 2.55
CA VAL A 98 -6.27 -9.24 1.86
C VAL A 98 -5.79 -7.85 2.31
N LEU A 99 -4.63 -7.83 2.94
CA LEU A 99 -3.91 -6.61 3.25
C LEU A 99 -3.00 -6.28 2.07
N SER A 100 -3.17 -5.10 1.49
CA SER A 100 -2.34 -4.59 0.39
C SER A 100 -1.48 -3.45 0.92
N VAL A 101 -0.16 -3.54 0.73
CA VAL A 101 0.80 -2.51 1.15
C VAL A 101 1.78 -2.18 0.03
N TYR A 102 2.25 -0.96 -0.02
CA TYR A 102 3.37 -0.58 -0.88
C TYR A 102 4.69 -0.92 -0.17
N GLY A 103 5.60 -1.57 -0.89
CA GLY A 103 6.85 -2.05 -0.31
C GLY A 103 7.85 -0.95 0.06
N ASP A 104 7.60 0.29 -0.34
CA ASP A 104 8.47 1.45 -0.15
C ASP A 104 8.01 2.41 0.95
N ASP A 105 6.86 2.16 1.57
CA ASP A 105 6.33 3.00 2.64
C ASP A 105 5.81 2.22 3.85
N SER A 106 5.87 0.89 3.81
CA SER A 106 5.40 0.00 4.89
C SER A 106 6.47 -0.37 5.93
N PHE A 107 7.69 0.07 5.78
CA PHE A 107 8.84 -0.32 6.60
C PHE A 107 8.89 0.33 8.00
N LEU A 108 7.98 1.25 8.30
CA LEU A 108 7.80 1.87 9.63
C LEU A 108 6.47 1.47 10.31
N TYR A 109 5.64 0.69 9.67
CA TYR A 109 4.43 0.19 10.32
C TYR A 109 4.79 -0.64 11.54
N THR A 110 3.80 -0.82 12.42
CA THR A 110 3.91 -1.73 13.55
C THR A 110 2.86 -2.83 13.43
N PRO A 111 3.07 -4.00 14.06
CA PRO A 111 2.08 -5.07 14.06
C PRO A 111 0.70 -4.65 14.57
N GLU A 112 0.66 -3.68 15.51
CA GLU A 112 -0.56 -3.15 16.11
C GLU A 112 -1.45 -2.45 15.10
N ILE A 113 -0.85 -1.74 14.11
CA ILE A 113 -1.58 -1.07 13.03
C ILE A 113 -2.40 -2.10 12.23
N PHE A 114 -1.80 -3.22 11.86
CA PHE A 114 -2.50 -4.27 11.12
C PHE A 114 -3.58 -4.94 11.97
N ASN A 115 -3.32 -5.16 13.28
CA ASN A 115 -4.30 -5.67 14.22
C ASN A 115 -5.52 -4.73 14.35
N GLU A 116 -5.27 -3.44 14.49
CA GLU A 116 -6.32 -2.41 14.57
C GLU A 116 -7.16 -2.37 13.28
N MET A 117 -6.50 -2.40 12.11
CA MET A 117 -7.19 -2.45 10.82
C MET A 117 -8.11 -3.66 10.72
N VAL A 118 -7.65 -4.84 11.13
CA VAL A 118 -8.45 -6.09 11.09
C VAL A 118 -9.63 -6.01 12.05
N ASN A 119 -9.44 -5.49 13.26
CA ASN A 119 -10.51 -5.34 14.25
C ASN A 119 -11.60 -4.38 13.75
N ILE A 120 -11.23 -3.18 13.33
CA ILE A 120 -12.17 -2.19 12.79
C ILE A 120 -12.88 -2.72 11.54
N HIS A 121 -12.16 -3.40 10.64
CA HIS A 121 -12.73 -3.99 9.43
C HIS A 121 -13.86 -4.97 9.76
N LYS A 122 -13.63 -5.87 10.75
CA LYS A 122 -14.60 -6.86 11.19
C LYS A 122 -15.77 -6.22 11.94
N ASP A 123 -15.50 -5.32 12.88
CA ASP A 123 -16.52 -4.65 13.71
C ASP A 123 -17.48 -3.83 12.87
N THR A 124 -16.98 -3.14 11.85
CA THR A 124 -17.80 -2.31 10.96
C THR A 124 -18.33 -3.07 9.75
N LYS A 125 -17.98 -4.36 9.61
CA LYS A 125 -18.28 -5.18 8.42
C LYS A 125 -17.88 -4.49 7.10
N ALA A 126 -16.75 -3.79 7.15
CA ALA A 126 -16.24 -3.06 6.00
C ALA A 126 -15.85 -4.01 4.86
N VAL A 127 -15.95 -3.53 3.62
CA VAL A 127 -15.36 -4.22 2.47
C VAL A 127 -13.95 -3.73 2.19
N MET A 128 -13.64 -2.51 2.67
CA MET A 128 -12.32 -1.89 2.62
C MET A 128 -12.08 -1.08 3.89
N THR A 129 -10.90 -1.25 4.49
CA THR A 129 -10.39 -0.38 5.56
C THR A 129 -9.05 0.17 5.09
N LEU A 130 -8.85 1.48 5.19
CA LEU A 130 -7.60 2.11 4.79
C LEU A 130 -6.90 2.77 5.98
N ALA A 131 -5.58 2.74 5.97
CA ALA A 131 -4.77 3.54 6.86
C ALA A 131 -4.55 4.93 6.25
N THR A 132 -4.70 5.97 7.06
CA THR A 132 -4.44 7.37 6.69
C THR A 132 -3.46 8.00 7.66
N VAL A 133 -2.84 9.10 7.28
CA VAL A 133 -1.96 9.88 8.14
C VAL A 133 -2.17 11.37 7.89
N ASN A 134 -2.05 12.19 8.94
CA ASN A 134 -2.11 13.64 8.82
C ASN A 134 -0.69 14.21 8.71
N LEU A 135 -0.35 14.82 7.58
CA LEU A 135 0.96 15.44 7.33
C LEU A 135 0.88 16.96 7.37
N GLU A 136 1.89 17.62 7.96
CA GLU A 136 2.02 19.07 7.87
C GLU A 136 2.27 19.53 6.43
N ASN A 137 3.08 18.78 5.68
CA ASN A 137 3.28 18.97 4.24
C ASN A 137 2.80 17.73 3.48
N PRO A 138 1.57 17.73 2.94
CA PRO A 138 0.99 16.60 2.21
C PRO A 138 1.38 16.55 0.72
N THR A 139 2.26 17.44 0.25
CA THR A 139 2.64 17.53 -1.17
C THR A 139 3.17 16.19 -1.71
N GLY A 140 2.67 15.78 -2.87
CA GLY A 140 3.10 14.56 -3.56
C GLY A 140 2.32 13.30 -3.19
N TYR A 141 1.39 13.36 -2.23
CA TYR A 141 0.58 12.23 -1.79
C TYR A 141 -0.89 12.35 -2.23
N GLY A 142 -1.61 11.25 -2.27
CA GLY A 142 -3.06 11.22 -2.48
C GLY A 142 -3.81 11.76 -1.27
N ARG A 143 -4.78 12.64 -1.48
CA ARG A 143 -5.61 13.23 -0.41
C ARG A 143 -6.86 12.40 -0.15
N ILE A 144 -7.21 12.24 1.12
CA ILE A 144 -8.46 11.61 1.52
C ILE A 144 -9.57 12.66 1.52
N ILE A 145 -10.55 12.46 0.67
CA ILE A 145 -11.71 13.35 0.60
C ILE A 145 -12.84 12.76 1.42
N ARG A 146 -13.35 13.55 2.37
CA ARG A 146 -14.49 13.17 3.23
C ARG A 146 -15.67 14.10 2.99
N ASP A 147 -16.88 13.57 3.23
CA ASP A 147 -18.08 14.40 3.31
C ASP A 147 -18.16 15.15 4.65
N LYS A 148 -19.21 15.97 4.81
CA LYS A 148 -19.47 16.75 6.04
C LYS A 148 -19.69 15.88 7.30
N ASN A 149 -19.99 14.61 7.14
CA ASN A 149 -20.20 13.65 8.23
C ASN A 149 -18.93 12.81 8.51
N GLY A 150 -17.79 13.12 7.84
CA GLY A 150 -16.54 12.40 7.99
C GLY A 150 -16.44 11.12 7.16
N LYS A 151 -17.45 10.78 6.35
CA LYS A 151 -17.42 9.58 5.49
C LYS A 151 -16.45 9.78 4.34
N ILE A 152 -15.62 8.77 4.07
CA ILE A 152 -14.69 8.78 2.94
C ILE A 152 -15.48 8.72 1.62
N LEU A 153 -15.11 9.60 0.70
CA LEU A 153 -15.70 9.68 -0.63
C LEU A 153 -14.76 9.17 -1.72
N ARG A 154 -13.50 9.60 -1.68
CA ARG A 154 -12.50 9.23 -2.69
C ARG A 154 -11.08 9.58 -2.24
N ILE A 155 -10.09 9.05 -2.96
CA ILE A 155 -8.69 9.48 -2.90
C ILE A 155 -8.41 10.30 -4.15
N VAL A 156 -7.80 11.48 -3.97
CA VAL A 156 -7.40 12.33 -5.09
C VAL A 156 -5.88 12.44 -5.12
N GLU A 157 -5.28 11.95 -6.20
CA GLU A 157 -3.84 12.03 -6.41
C GLU A 157 -3.40 13.51 -6.57
N GLU A 158 -2.18 13.82 -6.13
CA GLU A 158 -1.61 15.19 -6.16
C GLU A 158 -1.81 15.91 -7.50
N LEU A 159 -1.58 15.20 -8.61
CA LEU A 159 -1.68 15.77 -9.97
C LEU A 159 -3.12 16.16 -10.37
N ASN A 160 -4.10 15.50 -9.77
CA ASN A 160 -5.52 15.69 -10.08
C ASN A 160 -6.24 16.55 -9.03
N ALA A 161 -5.55 16.93 -7.94
CA ALA A 161 -6.13 17.67 -6.84
C ALA A 161 -6.33 19.16 -7.21
N THR A 162 -7.50 19.70 -6.88
CA THR A 162 -7.78 21.14 -6.91
C THR A 162 -6.97 21.86 -5.82
N ASP A 163 -6.87 23.19 -5.90
CA ASP A 163 -6.16 24.00 -4.91
C ASP A 163 -6.74 23.86 -3.49
N SER A 164 -8.04 23.63 -3.37
CA SER A 164 -8.69 23.34 -2.08
C SER A 164 -8.37 21.96 -1.56
N GLU A 165 -8.33 20.95 -2.43
CA GLU A 165 -8.00 19.58 -2.06
C GLU A 165 -6.52 19.42 -1.68
N ARG A 166 -5.62 20.14 -2.33
CA ARG A 166 -4.19 20.17 -1.97
C ARG A 166 -3.92 20.63 -0.54
N LYS A 167 -4.82 21.42 0.06
CA LYS A 167 -4.72 21.91 1.45
C LYS A 167 -5.11 20.85 2.48
N ILE A 168 -5.73 19.75 2.07
CA ILE A 168 -6.11 18.65 2.95
C ILE A 168 -4.84 17.97 3.44
N LYS A 169 -4.70 17.85 4.76
CA LYS A 169 -3.53 17.24 5.42
C LYS A 169 -3.63 15.72 5.53
N GLU A 170 -4.83 15.16 5.50
CA GLU A 170 -5.06 13.72 5.55
C GLU A 170 -4.70 13.08 4.21
N VAL A 171 -3.70 12.20 4.24
CA VAL A 171 -3.19 11.54 3.05
C VAL A 171 -3.36 10.03 3.11
N ASN A 172 -3.40 9.44 1.93
CA ASN A 172 -3.39 8.01 1.71
C ASN A 172 -2.00 7.43 1.96
N THR A 173 -1.92 6.39 2.78
CA THR A 173 -0.65 5.70 3.09
C THR A 173 -0.35 4.53 2.17
N GLY A 174 -1.28 4.15 1.28
CA GLY A 174 -1.10 2.96 0.45
C GLY A 174 -1.33 1.62 1.17
N CYS A 175 -1.86 1.65 2.39
CA CYS A 175 -2.18 0.45 3.16
C CYS A 175 -3.69 0.23 3.22
N TYR A 176 -4.15 -0.92 2.71
CA TYR A 176 -5.56 -1.25 2.58
C TYR A 176 -5.83 -2.67 3.05
N LEU A 177 -6.88 -2.87 3.82
CA LEU A 177 -7.42 -4.20 4.11
C LEU A 177 -8.74 -4.36 3.35
N PHE A 178 -8.84 -5.41 2.57
CA PHE A 178 -10.01 -5.74 1.78
C PHE A 178 -10.67 -7.04 2.25
N THR A 179 -11.98 -7.11 2.21
CA THR A 179 -12.66 -8.40 2.14
C THR A 179 -12.41 -8.99 0.76
N LYS A 180 -11.65 -10.11 0.67
CA LYS A 180 -11.15 -10.71 -0.57
C LYS A 180 -12.21 -10.86 -1.65
N LYS A 181 -13.38 -11.38 -1.30
CA LYS A 181 -14.50 -11.57 -2.23
C LYS A 181 -14.91 -10.27 -2.94
N PHE A 182 -14.97 -9.15 -2.21
CA PHE A 182 -15.34 -7.86 -2.80
C PHE A 182 -14.22 -7.29 -3.66
N LEU A 183 -12.96 -7.49 -3.27
CA LEU A 183 -11.80 -7.12 -4.08
C LEU A 183 -11.83 -7.85 -5.42
N GLU A 184 -11.96 -9.18 -5.43
CA GLU A 184 -12.03 -10.01 -6.63
C GLU A 184 -13.14 -9.58 -7.60
N GLN A 185 -14.32 -9.26 -7.06
CA GLN A 185 -15.49 -8.87 -7.86
C GLN A 185 -15.37 -7.48 -8.49
N ASN A 186 -14.61 -6.58 -7.89
CA ASN A 186 -14.60 -5.18 -8.28
C ASN A 186 -13.27 -4.72 -8.91
N LEU A 187 -12.18 -5.44 -8.70
CA LEU A 187 -10.86 -5.07 -9.24
C LEU A 187 -10.87 -4.95 -10.78
N ARG A 188 -11.69 -5.78 -11.46
CA ARG A 188 -11.87 -5.75 -12.92
C ARG A 188 -12.62 -4.50 -13.42
N LYS A 189 -13.27 -3.75 -12.52
CA LYS A 189 -14.05 -2.55 -12.87
C LYS A 189 -13.19 -1.28 -12.84
N ILE A 190 -11.96 -1.36 -12.33
CA ILE A 190 -11.00 -0.26 -12.38
C ILE A 190 -10.72 0.07 -13.85
N LYS A 191 -10.89 1.34 -14.20
CA LYS A 191 -10.61 1.85 -15.54
C LYS A 191 -9.16 2.25 -15.67
N LYS A 192 -8.64 2.13 -16.88
CA LYS A 192 -7.30 2.61 -17.19
C LYS A 192 -7.29 4.15 -17.17
N ASN A 193 -6.36 4.72 -16.43
CA ASN A 193 -6.16 6.17 -16.45
C ASN A 193 -5.68 6.61 -17.85
N GLU A 194 -6.39 7.54 -18.47
CA GLU A 194 -6.14 7.94 -19.87
C GLU A 194 -4.79 8.66 -20.05
N LEU A 195 -4.32 9.38 -19.03
CA LEU A 195 -3.08 10.15 -19.09
C LEU A 195 -1.83 9.28 -18.97
N LYS A 196 -1.86 8.28 -18.08
CA LYS A 196 -0.69 7.41 -17.80
C LYS A 196 -0.82 6.01 -18.35
N GLY A 197 -2.01 5.61 -18.76
CA GLY A 197 -2.25 4.25 -19.24
C GLY A 197 -2.13 3.18 -18.15
N GLU A 198 -2.36 3.53 -16.88
CA GLU A 198 -2.22 2.66 -15.73
C GLU A 198 -3.56 2.44 -15.02
N TYR A 199 -3.71 1.30 -14.34
CA TYR A 199 -4.82 1.00 -13.45
C TYR A 199 -4.43 1.34 -12.02
N TYR A 200 -5.08 2.32 -11.38
CA TYR A 200 -4.79 2.68 -10.00
C TYR A 200 -5.65 1.90 -9.02
N LEU A 201 -5.00 1.24 -8.05
CA LEU A 201 -5.74 0.52 -7.00
C LEU A 201 -6.63 1.45 -6.17
N THR A 202 -6.23 2.71 -6.04
CA THR A 202 -7.00 3.75 -5.33
C THR A 202 -8.39 3.98 -5.92
N ASP A 203 -8.59 3.73 -7.21
CA ASP A 203 -9.89 3.91 -7.89
C ASP A 203 -10.94 2.90 -7.42
N ILE A 204 -10.53 1.79 -6.79
CA ILE A 204 -11.47 0.82 -6.22
C ILE A 204 -12.30 1.42 -5.08
N LEU A 205 -11.75 2.39 -4.35
CA LEU A 205 -12.46 3.10 -3.29
C LEU A 205 -13.72 3.78 -3.85
N GLU A 206 -13.60 4.49 -4.97
CA GLU A 206 -14.72 5.17 -5.60
C GLU A 206 -15.79 4.17 -6.08
N ILE A 207 -15.36 3.02 -6.62
CA ILE A 207 -16.25 1.93 -6.99
C ILE A 207 -17.05 1.45 -5.77
N PHE A 208 -16.38 1.28 -4.62
CA PHE A 208 -17.05 0.84 -3.38
C PHE A 208 -17.99 1.90 -2.82
N VAL A 209 -17.60 3.18 -2.84
CA VAL A 209 -18.46 4.31 -2.42
C VAL A 209 -19.72 4.39 -3.27
N ASN A 210 -19.59 4.31 -4.59
CA ASN A 210 -20.71 4.37 -5.53
C ASN A 210 -21.69 3.20 -5.36
N ASN A 211 -21.20 2.02 -4.94
CA ASN A 211 -22.03 0.87 -4.61
C ASN A 211 -22.55 0.88 -3.15
N ARG A 212 -22.28 1.95 -2.38
CA ARG A 212 -22.68 2.10 -0.97
C ARG A 212 -22.16 0.98 -0.07
N TYR A 213 -21.03 0.41 -0.38
CA TYR A 213 -20.39 -0.57 0.49
C TYR A 213 -19.80 0.11 1.74
N PRO A 214 -19.80 -0.56 2.90
CA PRO A 214 -19.21 -0.02 4.12
C PRO A 214 -17.68 0.07 3.97
N ILE A 215 -17.14 1.26 4.28
CA ILE A 215 -15.71 1.58 4.23
C ILE A 215 -15.32 2.16 5.58
N SER A 216 -14.18 1.74 6.11
CA SER A 216 -13.61 2.25 7.35
C SER A 216 -12.20 2.78 7.12
N SER A 217 -11.70 3.52 8.09
CA SER A 217 -10.31 3.96 8.12
C SER A 217 -9.78 4.02 9.55
N ILE A 218 -8.46 3.88 9.67
CA ILE A 218 -7.72 4.27 10.87
C ILE A 218 -6.79 5.42 10.50
N THR A 219 -6.50 6.29 11.46
CA THR A 219 -5.48 7.34 11.29
C THR A 219 -4.27 6.96 12.13
N ILE A 220 -3.15 6.68 11.46
CA ILE A 220 -1.91 6.26 12.13
C ILE A 220 -1.05 7.46 12.51
N ASN A 221 -0.11 7.23 13.44
CA ASN A 221 0.86 8.25 13.82
C ASN A 221 1.87 8.49 12.68
N THR A 222 2.27 9.74 12.49
CA THR A 222 3.27 10.14 11.49
C THR A 222 4.63 9.45 11.66
N ASN A 223 4.99 9.05 12.89
CA ASN A 223 6.23 8.32 13.16
C ASN A 223 6.19 6.87 12.61
N ASN A 224 5.01 6.35 12.35
CA ASN A 224 4.81 4.97 11.88
C ASN A 224 4.61 4.88 10.36
N TRP A 225 4.82 5.97 9.63
CA TRP A 225 4.69 5.96 8.19
C TRP A 225 5.56 7.02 7.53
N ARG A 226 6.22 6.60 6.47
CA ARG A 226 6.96 7.49 5.58
C ARG A 226 7.07 6.86 4.20
N GLY A 227 6.71 7.61 3.16
CA GLY A 227 7.03 7.22 1.79
C GLY A 227 8.51 7.50 1.48
N VAL A 228 9.17 6.59 0.80
CA VAL A 228 10.53 6.77 0.26
C VAL A 228 10.43 6.83 -1.26
N ASN A 229 10.41 8.04 -1.81
CA ASN A 229 10.23 8.29 -3.24
C ASN A 229 11.44 8.96 -3.90
N THR A 230 12.33 9.58 -3.10
CA THR A 230 13.55 10.24 -3.56
C THR A 230 14.74 9.82 -2.71
N PRO A 231 15.99 10.01 -3.20
CA PRO A 231 17.18 9.75 -2.41
C PRO A 231 17.24 10.56 -1.09
N GLU A 232 16.72 11.78 -1.09
CA GLU A 232 16.67 12.64 0.09
C GLU A 232 15.72 12.06 1.15
N GLU A 233 14.55 11.53 0.73
CA GLU A 233 13.60 10.86 1.62
C GLU A 233 14.20 9.59 2.22
N LEU A 234 15.04 8.87 1.48
CA LEU A 234 15.76 7.69 1.99
C LEU A 234 16.73 8.09 3.13
N ILE A 235 17.49 9.17 2.98
CA ILE A 235 18.39 9.69 4.02
C ILE A 235 17.62 10.10 5.28
N VAL A 236 16.43 10.70 5.11
CA VAL A 236 15.58 11.08 6.24
C VAL A 236 15.05 9.83 6.94
N ALA A 237 14.60 8.81 6.19
CA ALA A 237 14.17 7.53 6.74
C ALA A 237 15.25 6.86 7.58
N GLU A 238 16.53 6.88 7.12
CA GLU A 238 17.66 6.38 7.90
C GLU A 238 17.82 7.07 9.27
N LYS A 239 17.72 8.41 9.28
CA LYS A 239 17.83 9.17 10.52
C LYS A 239 16.70 8.88 11.51
N GLU A 240 15.49 8.63 11.00
CA GLU A 240 14.34 8.33 11.85
C GLU A 240 14.44 6.94 12.47
N ILE A 241 14.85 5.94 11.70
CA ILE A 241 15.05 4.59 12.23
C ILE A 241 16.14 4.58 13.31
N ARG A 242 17.29 5.24 13.08
CA ARG A 242 18.37 5.35 14.08
C ARG A 242 17.97 6.01 15.40
N LYS A 243 16.91 6.80 15.40
CA LYS A 243 16.39 7.40 16.65
C LYS A 243 15.49 6.47 17.43
N ASN A 244 14.95 5.46 16.77
CA ASN A 244 13.97 4.52 17.33
C ASN A 244 14.60 3.14 17.65
N GLU A 245 15.82 2.86 17.17
CA GLU A 245 16.69 1.74 17.57
C GLU A 245 17.59 2.14 18.74
#